data_7e4f74a165faebe990b917ab5015789d
#
_entry.id   7e4f74a165faebe990b917ab5015789d
#
_cell.length_a   1.000
_cell.length_b   1.000
_cell.length_c   1.000
_cell.angle_alpha   90.00
_cell.angle_beta   90.00
_cell.angle_gamma   90.00
#
_symmetry.space_group_name_H-M   'P 1'
#
loop_
_entity.id
_entity.type
_entity.pdbx_description
1 polymer ?
#
loop_
_entity_poly.entity_id
_entity_poly.type
_entity_poly.pdbx_seq_one_letter_code
_entity_poly.pdbx_strand_id
1 'polypeptide(L)'
;MVLEAWLNFAPPSVKRAQALLDYMETNAGMQYETESCNRVLEAWARKGNAERTQKLFDEIIRRRNLVDVVSFSHVLRAWSNSKSPLAVYQAEENLNLMESSVNKPNAECYLRVIECWTKSKRKGAEARIETLIGLLNQRLVNDPDHGKNSTNEVIRQEAVLNLLHVYHNIGNAHRAEEILLEFAKDFETSVGRPPPTIGMCISVLSTWSKSKSSRRDTRAEKLLYLMKNNPAFPEPDTACYTAVINCVASSNKPGSARKAEALLRRMDRKDETQSNLVSLTCVLIAWARSEDSDAPLKAERIFQEILDRGMQPDRYVFAGLITAWGRSNSEDSMLKVEDYFQRLKNLENSTPTVVEYTAVIQAYANYVSRNIDKSRESVQRAEALLTEMLDSEDTQLRPNILTYAAVLKTIAAARRIPDRGERAKSVLRKMLSDKVDVPPYITNLVNRCNSRSPV
;
A
#
# COMPACT_ATOMS: atom_id res chain seq x y z
N MET A 1 29.57 23.37 -26.98
CA MET A 1 29.94 24.36 -25.92
C MET A 1 28.78 25.26 -25.49
N VAL A 2 28.22 26.17 -26.36
CA VAL A 2 27.12 27.09 -25.93
C VAL A 2 25.87 26.36 -25.46
N LEU A 3 25.45 25.30 -26.17
CA LEU A 3 24.30 24.48 -25.83
C LEU A 3 24.51 23.75 -24.48
N GLU A 4 25.71 23.25 -24.22
CA GLU A 4 26.09 22.65 -22.95
C GLU A 4 26.08 23.65 -21.79
N ALA A 5 26.57 24.87 -22.03
CA ALA A 5 26.58 25.92 -21.02
C ALA A 5 25.15 26.23 -20.54
N TRP A 6 24.15 26.28 -21.44
CA TRP A 6 22.75 26.51 -21.05
C TRP A 6 22.08 25.31 -20.40
N LEU A 7 22.47 24.09 -20.74
CA LEU A 7 21.93 22.89 -20.15
C LEU A 7 22.49 22.59 -18.76
N ASN A 8 23.76 22.99 -18.53
CA ASN A 8 24.48 22.81 -17.27
C ASN A 8 24.30 23.98 -16.28
N PHE A 9 23.71 25.09 -16.74
CA PHE A 9 23.46 26.25 -15.87
C PHE A 9 22.37 25.94 -14.84
N ALA A 10 22.48 26.43 -13.63
CA ALA A 10 21.46 26.27 -12.60
C ALA A 10 20.66 27.60 -12.43
N PRO A 11 19.36 27.66 -12.80
CA PRO A 11 18.51 26.62 -13.39
C PRO A 11 18.71 26.46 -14.92
N PRO A 12 18.67 25.22 -15.44
CA PRO A 12 18.94 24.94 -16.84
C PRO A 12 17.92 25.61 -17.76
N SER A 13 18.44 26.35 -18.77
CA SER A 13 17.61 27.10 -19.71
C SER A 13 17.27 26.28 -20.97
N VAL A 14 16.51 25.21 -20.80
CA VAL A 14 16.16 24.25 -21.86
C VAL A 14 15.44 24.92 -23.05
N LYS A 15 14.61 25.95 -22.77
CA LYS A 15 13.95 26.73 -23.84
C LYS A 15 14.97 27.46 -24.75
N ARG A 16 16.03 28.02 -24.16
CA ARG A 16 17.08 28.68 -24.91
C ARG A 16 17.94 27.71 -25.71
N ALA A 17 18.22 26.53 -25.12
CA ALA A 17 18.92 25.46 -25.81
C ALA A 17 18.13 24.96 -27.04
N GLN A 18 16.82 24.81 -26.93
CA GLN A 18 15.95 24.46 -28.04
C GLN A 18 15.92 25.57 -29.09
N ALA A 19 15.74 26.82 -28.67
CA ALA A 19 15.77 27.98 -29.61
C ALA A 19 17.09 28.10 -30.37
N LEU A 20 18.22 27.70 -29.76
CA LEU A 20 19.51 27.65 -30.46
C LEU A 20 19.52 26.56 -31.54
N LEU A 21 18.97 25.37 -31.29
CA LEU A 21 18.81 24.31 -32.31
C LEU A 21 17.96 24.81 -33.48
N ASP A 22 16.83 25.44 -33.18
CA ASP A 22 15.90 26.00 -34.18
C ASP A 22 16.63 27.13 -35.00
N TYR A 23 17.41 27.99 -34.35
CA TYR A 23 18.19 29.04 -35.00
C TYR A 23 19.29 28.51 -35.92
N MET A 24 20.05 27.51 -35.43
CA MET A 24 21.13 26.86 -36.23
C MET A 24 20.56 26.25 -37.51
N GLU A 25 19.34 25.70 -37.43
CA GLU A 25 18.69 25.09 -38.57
C GLU A 25 18.17 26.13 -39.58
N THR A 26 17.51 27.19 -39.09
CA THR A 26 16.79 28.14 -39.97
C THR A 26 17.71 29.17 -40.59
N ASN A 27 18.74 29.66 -39.88
CA ASN A 27 19.51 30.83 -40.30
C ASN A 27 20.96 30.55 -40.65
N ALA A 28 21.55 29.47 -40.18
CA ALA A 28 22.97 29.21 -40.36
C ALA A 28 23.28 28.05 -41.33
N GLY A 29 22.30 27.30 -41.78
CA GLY A 29 22.53 26.12 -42.62
C GLY A 29 23.49 25.10 -41.95
N MET A 30 23.74 25.28 -40.65
CA MET A 30 24.64 24.42 -39.89
C MET A 30 24.01 23.10 -39.60
N GLN A 31 24.73 22.03 -39.91
CA GLN A 31 24.33 20.68 -39.48
C GLN A 31 24.69 20.50 -38.01
N TYR A 32 23.70 20.15 -37.18
CA TYR A 32 23.93 19.70 -35.82
C TYR A 32 23.83 18.17 -35.75
N GLU A 33 24.61 17.59 -34.88
CA GLU A 33 24.72 16.16 -34.71
C GLU A 33 23.54 15.63 -33.86
N THR A 34 23.20 14.34 -34.01
CA THR A 34 22.19 13.63 -33.20
C THR A 34 22.42 13.83 -31.70
N GLU A 35 23.68 13.89 -31.27
CA GLU A 35 24.03 14.12 -29.88
C GLU A 35 23.49 15.45 -29.32
N SER A 36 23.52 16.51 -30.11
CA SER A 36 22.97 17.82 -29.72
C SER A 36 21.45 17.76 -29.48
N CYS A 37 20.74 17.03 -30.37
CA CYS A 37 19.31 16.77 -30.19
C CYS A 37 19.04 15.95 -28.92
N ASN A 38 19.80 14.90 -28.71
CA ASN A 38 19.66 14.01 -27.53
C ASN A 38 19.84 14.77 -26.22
N ARG A 39 20.79 15.71 -26.15
CA ARG A 39 20.99 16.54 -24.95
C ARG A 39 19.78 17.45 -24.65
N VAL A 40 19.14 18.02 -25.66
CA VAL A 40 17.94 18.84 -25.46
C VAL A 40 16.73 17.97 -25.11
N LEU A 41 16.57 16.80 -25.73
CA LEU A 41 15.55 15.80 -25.38
C LEU A 41 15.72 15.36 -23.92
N GLU A 42 16.94 15.03 -23.50
CA GLU A 42 17.25 14.65 -22.11
C GLU A 42 16.88 15.78 -21.14
N ALA A 43 17.21 17.01 -21.46
CA ALA A 43 16.92 18.15 -20.58
C ALA A 43 15.41 18.39 -20.41
N TRP A 44 14.60 18.22 -21.46
CA TRP A 44 13.14 18.26 -21.36
C TRP A 44 12.58 17.07 -20.59
N ALA A 45 13.14 15.87 -20.78
CA ALA A 45 12.76 14.68 -20.05
C ALA A 45 13.03 14.83 -18.54
N ARG A 46 14.18 15.38 -18.16
CA ARG A 46 14.53 15.72 -16.75
C ARG A 46 13.58 16.75 -16.14
N LYS A 47 13.07 17.71 -16.94
CA LYS A 47 12.03 18.66 -16.49
C LYS A 47 10.64 18.05 -16.35
N GLY A 48 10.44 16.78 -16.70
CA GLY A 48 9.16 16.10 -16.63
C GLY A 48 8.12 16.59 -17.66
N ASN A 49 8.55 17.22 -18.77
CA ASN A 49 7.65 17.70 -19.81
C ASN A 49 7.62 16.75 -21.01
N ALA A 50 6.90 15.64 -20.87
CA ALA A 50 6.82 14.60 -21.87
C ALA A 50 6.23 15.08 -23.22
N GLU A 51 5.23 15.95 -23.17
CA GLU A 51 4.60 16.48 -24.39
C GLU A 51 5.56 17.31 -25.24
N ARG A 52 6.39 18.16 -24.59
CA ARG A 52 7.40 18.93 -25.32
C ARG A 52 8.54 18.05 -25.82
N THR A 53 8.94 17.04 -25.04
CA THR A 53 9.94 16.07 -25.48
C THR A 53 9.44 15.34 -26.72
N GLN A 54 8.18 14.90 -26.74
CA GLN A 54 7.56 14.24 -27.90
C GLN A 54 7.50 15.19 -29.12
N LYS A 55 7.04 16.42 -28.93
CA LYS A 55 6.96 17.39 -30.03
C LYS A 55 8.30 17.63 -30.69
N LEU A 56 9.35 17.85 -29.87
CA LEU A 56 10.71 18.03 -30.40
C LEU A 56 11.19 16.77 -31.14
N PHE A 57 10.93 15.60 -30.59
CA PHE A 57 11.28 14.33 -31.20
C PHE A 57 10.57 14.13 -32.56
N ASP A 58 9.27 14.41 -32.65
CA ASP A 58 8.49 14.33 -33.89
C ASP A 58 9.00 15.33 -34.95
N GLU A 59 9.47 16.50 -34.52
CA GLU A 59 10.08 17.50 -35.39
C GLU A 59 11.42 17.01 -35.96
N ILE A 60 12.27 16.39 -35.12
CA ILE A 60 13.56 15.82 -35.54
C ILE A 60 13.34 14.70 -36.57
N ILE A 61 12.38 13.79 -36.34
CA ILE A 61 12.04 12.73 -37.28
C ILE A 61 11.57 13.32 -38.61
N ARG A 62 10.63 14.27 -38.57
CA ARG A 62 10.03 14.84 -39.80
C ARG A 62 11.06 15.60 -40.65
N ARG A 63 11.99 16.28 -40.00
CA ARG A 63 12.92 17.18 -40.70
C ARG A 63 14.17 16.45 -41.20
N ARG A 64 14.77 15.56 -40.43
CA ARG A 64 16.10 15.01 -40.72
C ARG A 64 16.29 13.52 -40.48
N ASN A 65 15.35 12.85 -39.85
CA ASN A 65 15.48 11.43 -39.44
C ASN A 65 16.76 11.14 -38.61
N LEU A 66 17.28 12.13 -37.88
CA LEU A 66 18.47 12.03 -37.06
C LEU A 66 18.11 11.54 -35.65
N VAL A 67 17.46 10.37 -35.57
CA VAL A 67 17.11 9.75 -34.30
C VAL A 67 17.83 8.41 -34.17
N ASP A 68 18.27 8.14 -32.95
CA ASP A 68 18.89 6.89 -32.57
C ASP A 68 18.18 6.26 -31.36
N VAL A 69 18.67 5.15 -30.87
CA VAL A 69 18.11 4.46 -29.69
C VAL A 69 18.12 5.36 -28.45
N VAL A 70 19.12 6.27 -28.33
CA VAL A 70 19.22 7.21 -27.21
C VAL A 70 18.11 8.25 -27.26
N SER A 71 17.81 8.79 -28.46
CA SER A 71 16.68 9.70 -28.65
C SER A 71 15.38 9.12 -28.18
N PHE A 72 15.08 7.88 -28.58
CA PHE A 72 13.89 7.14 -28.12
C PHE A 72 13.91 6.91 -26.61
N SER A 73 15.03 6.52 -26.04
CA SER A 73 15.16 6.31 -24.59
C SER A 73 14.81 7.57 -23.79
N HIS A 74 15.22 8.76 -24.24
CA HIS A 74 14.87 10.03 -23.59
C HIS A 74 13.36 10.33 -23.67
N VAL A 75 12.72 10.07 -24.82
CA VAL A 75 11.28 10.26 -24.97
C VAL A 75 10.50 9.27 -24.12
N LEU A 76 10.84 7.98 -24.13
CA LEU A 76 10.23 6.96 -23.31
C LEU A 76 10.39 7.26 -21.80
N ARG A 77 11.57 7.74 -21.39
CA ARG A 77 11.85 8.18 -20.01
C ARG A 77 10.98 9.38 -19.61
N ALA A 78 10.77 10.34 -20.54
CA ALA A 78 9.89 11.47 -20.29
C ALA A 78 8.45 11.00 -20.05
N TRP A 79 7.94 10.08 -20.86
CA TRP A 79 6.60 9.53 -20.68
C TRP A 79 6.47 8.66 -19.44
N SER A 80 7.48 7.86 -19.10
CA SER A 80 7.45 7.03 -17.87
C SER A 80 7.43 7.88 -16.59
N ASN A 81 7.97 9.10 -16.63
CA ASN A 81 7.92 10.05 -15.52
C ASN A 81 6.69 10.97 -15.53
N SER A 82 5.91 10.94 -16.61
CA SER A 82 4.72 11.77 -16.76
C SER A 82 3.51 11.20 -15.98
N LYS A 83 2.66 12.11 -15.49
CA LYS A 83 1.34 11.76 -14.93
C LYS A 83 0.22 11.85 -15.99
N SER A 84 0.57 12.09 -17.25
CA SER A 84 -0.41 12.23 -18.33
C SER A 84 -1.16 10.90 -18.59
N PRO A 85 -2.47 10.92 -18.81
CA PRO A 85 -3.23 9.74 -19.20
C PRO A 85 -2.84 9.19 -20.58
N LEU A 86 -2.12 9.97 -21.39
CA LEU A 86 -1.61 9.59 -22.69
C LEU A 86 -0.27 8.83 -22.62
N ALA A 87 0.38 8.77 -21.44
CA ALA A 87 1.72 8.23 -21.30
C ALA A 87 1.86 6.81 -21.86
N VAL A 88 0.91 5.93 -21.57
CA VAL A 88 0.92 4.55 -22.07
C VAL A 88 0.78 4.50 -23.58
N TYR A 89 -0.14 5.29 -24.14
CA TYR A 89 -0.37 5.32 -25.59
C TYR A 89 0.88 5.79 -26.33
N GLN A 90 1.45 6.89 -25.92
CA GLN A 90 2.65 7.47 -26.53
C GLN A 90 3.88 6.57 -26.37
N ALA A 91 4.04 5.92 -25.22
CA ALA A 91 5.13 4.98 -24.98
C ALA A 91 5.02 3.74 -25.91
N GLU A 92 3.82 3.18 -26.07
CA GLU A 92 3.57 2.07 -27.01
C GLU A 92 3.80 2.49 -28.47
N GLU A 93 3.34 3.67 -28.86
CA GLU A 93 3.55 4.19 -30.23
C GLU A 93 5.03 4.34 -30.56
N ASN A 94 5.82 4.93 -29.63
CA ASN A 94 7.26 5.05 -29.81
C ASN A 94 7.95 3.67 -29.85
N LEU A 95 7.54 2.71 -29.00
CA LEU A 95 8.08 1.35 -29.02
C LEU A 95 7.80 0.64 -30.37
N ASN A 96 6.57 0.75 -30.88
CA ASN A 96 6.18 0.18 -32.17
C ASN A 96 6.96 0.84 -33.32
N LEU A 97 7.20 2.14 -33.26
CA LEU A 97 8.03 2.86 -34.20
C LEU A 97 9.47 2.33 -34.22
N MET A 98 10.06 2.09 -33.03
CA MET A 98 11.37 1.47 -32.90
C MET A 98 11.39 0.06 -33.49
N GLU A 99 10.39 -0.78 -33.20
CA GLU A 99 10.31 -2.16 -33.70
C GLU A 99 10.22 -2.20 -35.24
N SER A 100 9.59 -1.22 -35.89
CA SER A 100 9.49 -1.10 -37.32
C SER A 100 10.70 -0.43 -37.97
N SER A 101 11.56 0.25 -37.22
CA SER A 101 12.73 0.99 -37.69
C SER A 101 14.03 0.16 -37.65
N VAL A 102 15.11 0.78 -38.08
CA VAL A 102 16.48 0.25 -37.95
C VAL A 102 16.94 0.34 -36.47
N ASN A 103 16.43 1.32 -35.73
CA ASN A 103 16.77 1.59 -34.34
C ASN A 103 15.96 0.65 -33.41
N LYS A 104 16.33 -0.61 -33.36
CA LYS A 104 15.62 -1.61 -32.53
C LYS A 104 15.68 -1.28 -31.03
N PRO A 105 14.58 -1.53 -30.28
CA PRO A 105 14.56 -1.26 -28.84
C PRO A 105 15.64 -2.02 -28.07
N ASN A 106 16.28 -1.34 -27.15
CA ASN A 106 17.15 -1.97 -26.15
C ASN A 106 16.35 -2.31 -24.87
N ALA A 107 17.00 -2.95 -23.91
CA ALA A 107 16.39 -3.36 -22.64
C ALA A 107 15.76 -2.18 -21.88
N GLU A 108 16.40 -1.01 -21.90
CA GLU A 108 15.91 0.19 -21.22
C GLU A 108 14.60 0.69 -21.84
N CYS A 109 14.45 0.63 -23.16
CA CYS A 109 13.22 1.05 -23.85
C CYS A 109 12.01 0.21 -23.36
N TYR A 110 12.16 -1.10 -23.30
CA TYR A 110 11.11 -1.98 -22.77
C TYR A 110 10.78 -1.67 -21.31
N LEU A 111 11.80 -1.45 -20.45
CA LEU A 111 11.59 -1.09 -19.06
C LEU A 111 10.76 0.18 -18.93
N ARG A 112 11.07 1.24 -19.71
CA ARG A 112 10.32 2.51 -19.65
C ARG A 112 8.85 2.35 -20.04
N VAL A 113 8.55 1.50 -21.04
CA VAL A 113 7.17 1.20 -21.41
C VAL A 113 6.46 0.39 -20.32
N ILE A 114 7.14 -0.58 -19.70
CA ILE A 114 6.63 -1.33 -18.54
C ILE A 114 6.30 -0.38 -17.39
N GLU A 115 7.15 0.59 -17.07
CA GLU A 115 6.89 1.60 -16.04
C GLU A 115 5.63 2.44 -16.35
N CYS A 116 5.42 2.83 -17.62
CA CYS A 116 4.20 3.54 -18.02
C CYS A 116 2.95 2.69 -17.73
N TRP A 117 2.96 1.42 -18.10
CA TRP A 117 1.87 0.50 -17.82
C TRP A 117 1.64 0.29 -16.33
N THR A 118 2.70 0.13 -15.53
CA THR A 118 2.63 -0.04 -14.07
C THR A 118 1.94 1.16 -13.40
N LYS A 119 2.30 2.38 -13.84
CA LYS A 119 1.72 3.63 -13.28
C LYS A 119 0.29 3.89 -13.76
N SER A 120 -0.13 3.34 -14.90
CA SER A 120 -1.41 3.64 -15.54
C SER A 120 -2.64 3.09 -14.81
N LYS A 121 -2.49 2.03 -14.02
CA LYS A 121 -3.56 1.28 -13.34
C LYS A 121 -4.69 0.81 -14.29
N ARG A 122 -4.41 0.67 -15.59
CA ARG A 122 -5.39 0.22 -16.60
C ARG A 122 -5.65 -1.28 -16.46
N LYS A 123 -6.86 -1.70 -16.80
CA LYS A 123 -7.19 -3.13 -16.92
C LYS A 123 -6.34 -3.77 -18.03
N GLY A 124 -5.83 -4.98 -17.80
CA GLY A 124 -4.99 -5.69 -18.76
C GLY A 124 -3.51 -5.26 -18.76
N ALA A 125 -3.10 -4.36 -17.85
CA ALA A 125 -1.71 -3.96 -17.72
C ALA A 125 -0.80 -5.16 -17.43
N GLU A 126 -1.25 -6.11 -16.62
CA GLU A 126 -0.54 -7.34 -16.27
C GLU A 126 -0.18 -8.18 -17.51
N ALA A 127 -1.16 -8.46 -18.36
CA ALA A 127 -0.95 -9.26 -19.57
C ALA A 127 -0.01 -8.56 -20.55
N ARG A 128 -0.15 -7.23 -20.70
CA ARG A 128 0.75 -6.48 -21.58
C ARG A 128 2.18 -6.43 -21.05
N ILE A 129 2.36 -6.24 -19.75
CA ILE A 129 3.69 -6.23 -19.12
C ILE A 129 4.34 -7.63 -19.21
N GLU A 130 3.60 -8.72 -19.03
CA GLU A 130 4.11 -10.08 -19.25
C GLU A 130 4.62 -10.25 -20.69
N THR A 131 3.86 -9.76 -21.67
CA THR A 131 4.28 -9.78 -23.08
C THR A 131 5.57 -8.97 -23.31
N LEU A 132 5.66 -7.77 -22.75
CA LEU A 132 6.85 -6.90 -22.85
C LEU A 132 8.08 -7.52 -22.17
N ILE A 133 7.92 -8.20 -21.03
CA ILE A 133 8.98 -8.95 -20.37
C ILE A 133 9.42 -10.14 -21.25
N GLY A 134 8.50 -10.82 -21.92
CA GLY A 134 8.82 -11.86 -22.89
C GLY A 134 9.71 -11.34 -24.02
N LEU A 135 9.34 -10.19 -24.61
CA LEU A 135 10.12 -9.52 -25.67
C LEU A 135 11.50 -9.06 -25.14
N LEU A 136 11.53 -8.48 -23.96
CA LEU A 136 12.78 -8.09 -23.29
C LEU A 136 13.72 -9.30 -23.11
N ASN A 137 13.22 -10.40 -22.58
CA ASN A 137 14.00 -11.63 -22.39
C ASN A 137 14.54 -12.19 -23.72
N GLN A 138 13.71 -12.17 -24.77
CA GLN A 138 14.12 -12.60 -26.12
C GLN A 138 15.24 -11.71 -26.68
N ARG A 139 15.17 -10.41 -26.45
CA ARG A 139 16.22 -9.45 -26.84
C ARG A 139 17.51 -9.70 -26.08
N LEU A 140 17.45 -9.91 -24.77
CA LEU A 140 18.61 -10.17 -23.93
C LEU A 140 19.33 -11.47 -24.30
N VAL A 141 18.61 -12.49 -24.74
CA VAL A 141 19.21 -13.76 -25.20
C VAL A 141 19.96 -13.57 -26.52
N ASN A 142 19.44 -12.69 -27.39
CA ASN A 142 20.03 -12.43 -28.71
C ASN A 142 21.11 -11.34 -28.72
N ASP A 143 21.42 -10.74 -27.56
CA ASP A 143 22.49 -9.75 -27.40
C ASP A 143 23.85 -10.45 -27.44
N PRO A 144 24.78 -10.08 -28.36
CA PRO A 144 26.12 -10.68 -28.45
C PRO A 144 26.96 -10.53 -27.16
N ASP A 145 26.67 -9.51 -26.35
CA ASP A 145 27.27 -9.25 -25.06
C ASP A 145 26.49 -9.88 -23.87
N HIS A 146 25.60 -10.82 -24.18
CA HIS A 146 24.82 -11.54 -23.19
C HIS A 146 25.73 -12.20 -22.13
N GLY A 147 25.49 -11.88 -20.86
CA GLY A 147 26.30 -12.40 -19.74
C GLY A 147 27.49 -11.52 -19.32
N LYS A 148 27.87 -10.49 -20.09
CA LYS A 148 28.90 -9.51 -19.69
C LYS A 148 28.32 -8.20 -19.17
N ASN A 149 27.03 -7.93 -19.43
CA ASN A 149 26.40 -6.64 -19.14
C ASN A 149 25.49 -6.75 -17.91
N SER A 150 26.07 -6.47 -16.71
CA SER A 150 25.32 -6.45 -15.44
C SER A 150 24.09 -5.53 -15.47
N THR A 151 24.13 -4.49 -16.30
CA THR A 151 23.02 -3.53 -16.46
C THR A 151 21.77 -4.18 -17.02
N ASN A 152 21.88 -5.08 -17.99
CA ASN A 152 20.75 -5.77 -18.61
C ASN A 152 20.01 -6.68 -17.61
N GLU A 153 20.74 -7.33 -16.72
CA GLU A 153 20.13 -8.18 -15.69
C GLU A 153 19.46 -7.36 -14.59
N VAL A 154 20.00 -6.19 -14.23
CA VAL A 154 19.31 -5.23 -13.33
C VAL A 154 18.01 -4.75 -13.95
N ILE A 155 17.99 -4.41 -15.24
CA ILE A 155 16.76 -4.01 -15.96
C ILE A 155 15.72 -5.12 -15.93
N ARG A 156 16.13 -6.38 -16.11
CA ARG A 156 15.23 -7.54 -16.02
C ARG A 156 14.63 -7.69 -14.63
N GLN A 157 15.43 -7.57 -13.56
CA GLN A 157 14.94 -7.58 -12.18
C GLN A 157 13.91 -6.47 -11.95
N GLU A 158 14.19 -5.26 -12.41
CA GLU A 158 13.30 -4.11 -12.26
C GLU A 158 11.99 -4.28 -13.04
N ALA A 159 12.04 -4.84 -14.26
CA ALA A 159 10.87 -5.16 -15.06
C ALA A 159 9.95 -6.18 -14.35
N VAL A 160 10.52 -7.24 -13.79
CA VAL A 160 9.75 -8.23 -13.03
C VAL A 160 9.20 -7.63 -11.73
N LEU A 161 9.96 -6.79 -11.04
CA LEU A 161 9.47 -6.08 -9.85
C LEU A 161 8.26 -5.17 -10.18
N ASN A 162 8.30 -4.47 -11.30
CA ASN A 162 7.16 -3.67 -11.80
C ASN A 162 5.91 -4.54 -12.04
N LEU A 163 6.08 -5.72 -12.63
CA LEU A 163 5.00 -6.69 -12.81
C LEU A 163 4.42 -7.16 -11.47
N LEU A 164 5.28 -7.49 -10.50
CA LEU A 164 4.84 -7.87 -9.16
C LEU A 164 4.07 -6.75 -8.45
N HIS A 165 4.45 -5.48 -8.66
CA HIS A 165 3.69 -4.32 -8.15
C HIS A 165 2.30 -4.21 -8.79
N VAL A 166 2.16 -4.53 -10.08
CA VAL A 166 0.84 -4.57 -10.74
C VAL A 166 -0.03 -5.67 -10.13
N TYR A 167 0.52 -6.87 -9.94
CA TYR A 167 -0.21 -7.96 -9.28
C TYR A 167 -0.55 -7.66 -7.81
N HIS A 168 0.32 -6.91 -7.11
CA HIS A 168 0.01 -6.39 -5.78
C HIS A 168 -1.22 -5.46 -5.79
N ASN A 169 -1.31 -4.58 -6.77
CA ASN A 169 -2.44 -3.65 -6.89
C ASN A 169 -3.76 -4.37 -7.27
N ILE A 170 -3.67 -5.41 -8.09
CA ILE A 170 -4.83 -6.25 -8.48
C ILE A 170 -5.22 -7.22 -7.35
N GLY A 171 -4.28 -7.58 -6.46
CA GLY A 171 -4.49 -8.54 -5.39
C GLY A 171 -4.34 -10.01 -5.83
N ASN A 172 -3.72 -10.28 -6.98
CA ASN A 172 -3.47 -11.64 -7.47
C ASN A 172 -2.16 -12.21 -6.92
N ALA A 173 -2.22 -12.70 -5.67
CA ALA A 173 -1.05 -13.22 -4.96
C ALA A 173 -0.53 -14.56 -5.54
N HIS A 174 -1.40 -15.39 -6.13
CA HIS A 174 -0.98 -16.66 -6.73
C HIS A 174 -0.06 -16.43 -7.92
N ARG A 175 -0.48 -15.56 -8.86
CA ARG A 175 0.35 -15.29 -10.05
C ARG A 175 1.64 -14.56 -9.70
N ALA A 176 1.59 -13.65 -8.71
CA ALA A 176 2.81 -12.98 -8.20
C ALA A 176 3.81 -13.99 -7.62
N GLU A 177 3.35 -14.97 -6.84
CA GLU A 177 4.21 -16.04 -6.29
C GLU A 177 4.79 -16.93 -7.40
N GLU A 178 3.98 -17.34 -8.39
CA GLU A 178 4.43 -18.13 -9.54
C GLU A 178 5.57 -17.44 -10.29
N ILE A 179 5.41 -16.15 -10.62
CA ILE A 179 6.44 -15.36 -11.31
C ILE A 179 7.73 -15.28 -10.50
N LEU A 180 7.64 -15.08 -9.18
CA LEU A 180 8.82 -15.06 -8.31
C LEU A 180 9.53 -16.42 -8.30
N LEU A 181 8.78 -17.52 -8.23
CA LEU A 181 9.34 -18.87 -8.24
C LEU A 181 9.93 -19.24 -9.61
N GLU A 182 9.29 -18.85 -10.72
CA GLU A 182 9.82 -18.98 -12.08
C GLU A 182 11.17 -18.23 -12.20
N PHE A 183 11.22 -16.98 -11.69
CA PHE A 183 12.45 -16.18 -11.72
C PHE A 183 13.58 -16.81 -10.89
N ALA A 184 13.28 -17.36 -9.71
CA ALA A 184 14.24 -18.06 -8.87
C ALA A 184 14.75 -19.36 -9.54
N LYS A 185 13.86 -20.08 -10.22
CA LYS A 185 14.23 -21.30 -10.97
C LYS A 185 15.16 -20.97 -12.15
N ASP A 186 14.92 -19.86 -12.85
CA ASP A 186 15.80 -19.39 -13.92
C ASP A 186 17.21 -19.12 -13.43
N PHE A 187 17.36 -18.57 -12.21
CA PHE A 187 18.65 -18.37 -11.56
C PHE A 187 19.37 -19.72 -11.28
N GLU A 188 18.63 -20.72 -10.79
CA GLU A 188 19.18 -22.04 -10.48
C GLU A 188 19.61 -22.82 -11.73
N THR A 189 18.90 -22.62 -12.84
CA THR A 189 19.10 -23.43 -14.08
C THR A 189 20.01 -22.77 -15.11
N SER A 190 20.23 -21.45 -15.02
CA SER A 190 20.95 -20.70 -16.04
C SER A 190 22.13 -19.92 -15.44
N VAL A 191 23.33 -20.17 -15.94
CA VAL A 191 24.55 -19.45 -15.51
C VAL A 191 24.44 -17.97 -15.90
N GLY A 192 24.77 -17.08 -14.95
CA GLY A 192 24.79 -15.62 -15.18
C GLY A 192 23.45 -14.91 -14.94
N ARG A 193 22.39 -15.62 -14.56
CA ARG A 193 21.12 -14.99 -14.18
C ARG A 193 21.19 -14.46 -12.74
N PRO A 194 20.58 -13.27 -12.45
CA PRO A 194 20.57 -12.74 -11.09
C PRO A 194 19.54 -13.45 -10.21
N PRO A 195 19.78 -13.56 -8.90
CA PRO A 195 18.80 -14.06 -7.96
C PRO A 195 17.62 -13.09 -7.80
N PRO A 196 16.47 -13.55 -7.28
CA PRO A 196 15.40 -12.67 -6.85
C PRO A 196 15.89 -11.62 -5.87
N THR A 197 15.40 -10.39 -6.01
CA THR A 197 15.72 -9.33 -5.05
C THR A 197 14.82 -9.41 -3.82
N ILE A 198 15.29 -8.82 -2.71
CA ILE A 198 14.46 -8.71 -1.49
C ILE A 198 13.17 -7.93 -1.75
N GLY A 199 13.22 -6.91 -2.62
CA GLY A 199 12.04 -6.14 -3.05
C GLY A 199 10.97 -6.98 -3.75
N MET A 200 11.37 -7.96 -4.58
CA MET A 200 10.45 -8.92 -5.20
C MET A 200 9.76 -9.78 -4.14
N CYS A 201 10.53 -10.32 -3.18
CA CYS A 201 9.99 -11.13 -2.09
C CYS A 201 8.99 -10.33 -1.23
N ILE A 202 9.33 -9.09 -0.84
CA ILE A 202 8.44 -8.19 -0.09
C ILE A 202 7.17 -7.89 -0.88
N SER A 203 7.26 -7.65 -2.19
CA SER A 203 6.09 -7.38 -3.04
C SER A 203 5.12 -8.56 -3.04
N VAL A 204 5.62 -9.80 -3.18
CA VAL A 204 4.79 -11.02 -3.13
C VAL A 204 4.19 -11.23 -1.73
N LEU A 205 4.99 -11.10 -0.65
CA LEU A 205 4.50 -11.22 0.73
C LEU A 205 3.41 -10.18 1.04
N SER A 206 3.61 -8.93 0.60
CA SER A 206 2.63 -7.86 0.75
C SER A 206 1.35 -8.13 -0.06
N THR A 207 1.47 -8.77 -1.22
CA THR A 207 0.30 -9.18 -2.03
C THR A 207 -0.49 -10.26 -1.31
N TRP A 208 0.18 -11.25 -0.70
CA TRP A 208 -0.48 -12.25 0.13
C TRP A 208 -1.20 -11.63 1.33
N SER A 209 -0.64 -10.61 1.97
CA SER A 209 -1.29 -9.94 3.10
C SER A 209 -2.60 -9.26 2.73
N LYS A 210 -2.73 -8.74 1.51
CA LYS A 210 -3.97 -8.14 0.96
C LYS A 210 -4.93 -9.17 0.37
N SER A 211 -4.46 -10.37 0.05
CA SER A 211 -5.28 -11.41 -0.58
C SER A 211 -6.39 -11.89 0.34
N LYS A 212 -7.56 -12.18 -0.25
CA LYS A 212 -8.69 -12.81 0.45
C LYS A 212 -8.58 -14.34 0.54
N SER A 213 -7.49 -14.92 0.04
CA SER A 213 -7.28 -16.37 0.05
C SER A 213 -7.19 -16.92 1.47
N SER A 214 -7.87 -18.04 1.73
CA SER A 214 -7.81 -18.76 3.02
C SER A 214 -6.42 -19.35 3.32
N ARG A 215 -5.56 -19.46 2.31
CA ARG A 215 -4.21 -20.04 2.42
C ARG A 215 -3.10 -18.98 2.48
N ARG A 216 -3.44 -17.69 2.60
CA ARG A 216 -2.48 -16.59 2.56
C ARG A 216 -1.37 -16.69 3.61
N ASP A 217 -1.73 -17.07 4.83
CA ASP A 217 -0.80 -17.26 5.96
C ASP A 217 0.20 -18.38 5.69
N THR A 218 -0.28 -19.54 5.27
CA THR A 218 0.58 -20.71 4.98
C THR A 218 1.49 -20.48 3.78
N ARG A 219 1.04 -19.71 2.77
CA ARG A 219 1.85 -19.35 1.60
C ARG A 219 2.94 -18.35 1.97
N ALA A 220 2.60 -17.32 2.74
CA ALA A 220 3.58 -16.34 3.23
C ALA A 220 4.65 -17.00 4.12
N GLU A 221 4.25 -17.89 5.06
CA GLU A 221 5.18 -18.67 5.87
C GLU A 221 6.09 -19.58 5.02
N LYS A 222 5.52 -20.21 3.97
CA LYS A 222 6.30 -21.04 3.04
C LYS A 222 7.35 -20.23 2.28
N LEU A 223 6.99 -19.04 1.80
CA LEU A 223 7.95 -18.17 1.11
C LEU A 223 9.06 -17.73 2.07
N LEU A 224 8.75 -17.36 3.31
CA LEU A 224 9.75 -17.04 4.33
C LEU A 224 10.67 -18.23 4.62
N TYR A 225 10.14 -19.46 4.63
CA TYR A 225 10.93 -20.67 4.78
C TYR A 225 11.87 -20.89 3.59
N LEU A 226 11.39 -20.69 2.36
CA LEU A 226 12.23 -20.77 1.15
C LEU A 226 13.36 -19.75 1.19
N MET A 227 13.08 -18.49 1.54
CA MET A 227 14.11 -17.45 1.68
C MET A 227 15.22 -17.81 2.68
N LYS A 228 14.91 -18.63 3.69
CA LYS A 228 15.89 -19.05 4.69
C LYS A 228 16.74 -20.27 4.28
N ASN A 229 16.16 -21.16 3.48
CA ASN A 229 16.74 -22.48 3.26
C ASN A 229 17.15 -22.72 1.81
N ASN A 230 16.80 -21.82 0.88
CA ASN A 230 17.21 -21.90 -0.52
C ASN A 230 18.15 -20.74 -0.86
N PRO A 231 19.42 -21.03 -1.25
CA PRO A 231 20.40 -20.00 -1.59
C PRO A 231 20.05 -19.16 -2.83
N ALA A 232 19.04 -19.59 -3.62
CA ALA A 232 18.50 -18.78 -4.71
C ALA A 232 17.76 -17.54 -4.21
N PHE A 233 17.35 -17.48 -2.94
CA PHE A 233 16.65 -16.35 -2.37
C PHE A 233 17.56 -15.53 -1.45
N PRO A 234 17.33 -14.22 -1.36
CA PRO A 234 18.01 -13.37 -0.39
C PRO A 234 17.57 -13.73 1.04
N GLU A 235 18.47 -13.54 2.01
CA GLU A 235 18.12 -13.65 3.43
C GLU A 235 16.96 -12.70 3.78
N PRO A 236 15.94 -13.17 4.53
CA PRO A 236 14.81 -12.35 4.92
C PRO A 236 15.22 -11.24 5.91
N ASP A 237 14.84 -10.02 5.61
CA ASP A 237 15.03 -8.84 6.44
C ASP A 237 13.83 -8.56 7.36
N THR A 238 13.92 -7.49 8.13
CA THR A 238 12.85 -6.97 9.00
C THR A 238 11.53 -6.76 8.24
N ALA A 239 11.58 -6.28 6.98
CA ALA A 239 10.37 -6.02 6.19
C ALA A 239 9.69 -7.32 5.75
N CYS A 240 10.46 -8.35 5.37
CA CYS A 240 9.95 -9.68 5.05
C CYS A 240 9.21 -10.31 6.24
N TYR A 241 9.86 -10.31 7.41
CA TYR A 241 9.22 -10.81 8.64
C TYR A 241 7.95 -10.04 8.99
N THR A 242 7.99 -8.70 8.93
CA THR A 242 6.82 -7.84 9.20
C THR A 242 5.67 -8.13 8.25
N ALA A 243 5.95 -8.34 6.96
CA ALA A 243 4.93 -8.69 5.96
C ALA A 243 4.28 -10.05 6.27
N VAL A 244 5.06 -11.07 6.66
CA VAL A 244 4.54 -12.39 7.04
C VAL A 244 3.75 -12.32 8.35
N ILE A 245 4.25 -11.60 9.36
CA ILE A 245 3.54 -11.37 10.63
C ILE A 245 2.19 -10.71 10.35
N ASN A 246 2.14 -9.67 9.52
CA ASN A 246 0.89 -9.01 9.12
C ASN A 246 -0.06 -9.97 8.39
N CYS A 247 0.46 -10.82 7.50
CA CYS A 247 -0.33 -11.82 6.77
C CYS A 247 -0.98 -12.82 7.73
N VAL A 248 -0.23 -13.34 8.69
CA VAL A 248 -0.70 -14.29 9.71
C VAL A 248 -1.67 -13.61 10.67
N ALA A 249 -1.32 -12.41 11.18
CA ALA A 249 -2.14 -11.61 12.08
C ALA A 249 -3.52 -11.27 11.51
N SER A 250 -3.56 -10.97 10.21
CA SER A 250 -4.80 -10.60 9.52
C SER A 250 -5.63 -11.80 9.03
N SER A 251 -5.16 -13.04 9.20
CA SER A 251 -5.86 -14.25 8.72
C SER A 251 -7.15 -14.55 9.49
N ASN A 252 -7.30 -14.02 10.71
CA ASN A 252 -8.42 -14.24 11.63
C ASN A 252 -8.72 -15.73 11.91
N LYS A 253 -7.72 -16.61 11.74
CA LYS A 253 -7.84 -18.02 12.08
C LYS A 253 -7.60 -18.27 13.57
N PRO A 254 -8.20 -19.30 14.16
CA PRO A 254 -7.86 -19.71 15.52
C PRO A 254 -6.35 -19.91 15.67
N GLY A 255 -5.76 -19.31 16.70
CA GLY A 255 -4.33 -19.38 16.96
C GLY A 255 -3.42 -18.48 16.10
N SER A 256 -3.98 -17.65 15.21
CA SER A 256 -3.20 -16.72 14.39
C SER A 256 -2.36 -15.73 15.24
N ALA A 257 -2.90 -15.25 16.35
CA ALA A 257 -2.18 -14.36 17.27
C ALA A 257 -0.94 -15.04 17.88
N ARG A 258 -1.06 -16.30 18.32
CA ARG A 258 0.07 -17.08 18.86
C ARG A 258 1.14 -17.33 17.80
N LYS A 259 0.73 -17.63 16.55
CA LYS A 259 1.67 -17.80 15.43
C LYS A 259 2.38 -16.49 15.10
N ALA A 260 1.64 -15.38 15.02
CA ALA A 260 2.23 -14.06 14.76
C ALA A 260 3.25 -13.67 15.85
N GLU A 261 2.93 -13.91 17.14
CA GLU A 261 3.87 -13.68 18.25
C GLU A 261 5.09 -14.61 18.14
N ALA A 262 4.92 -15.88 17.81
CA ALA A 262 6.04 -16.82 17.63
C ALA A 262 6.98 -16.37 16.49
N LEU A 263 6.45 -15.83 15.38
CA LEU A 263 7.23 -15.25 14.29
C LEU A 263 7.99 -14.00 14.75
N LEU A 264 7.35 -13.13 15.54
CA LEU A 264 7.98 -11.96 16.14
C LEU A 264 9.17 -12.36 17.02
N ARG A 265 8.99 -13.32 17.94
CA ARG A 265 10.07 -13.82 18.79
C ARG A 265 11.20 -14.51 18.01
N ARG A 266 10.86 -15.12 16.86
CA ARG A 266 11.84 -15.72 15.97
C ARG A 266 12.65 -14.67 15.21
N MET A 267 12.01 -13.54 14.85
CA MET A 267 12.62 -12.37 14.26
C MET A 267 13.67 -11.76 15.21
N ASP A 268 13.27 -11.54 16.49
CA ASP A 268 14.13 -10.90 17.49
C ASP A 268 15.32 -11.78 17.97
N ARG A 269 15.35 -13.07 17.62
CA ARG A 269 16.49 -13.95 17.93
C ARG A 269 17.70 -13.77 17.01
N LYS A 270 17.51 -13.06 15.88
CA LYS A 270 18.59 -12.74 14.95
C LYS A 270 19.05 -11.31 15.22
N ASP A 271 20.34 -11.10 15.40
CA ASP A 271 20.92 -9.77 15.68
C ASP A 271 20.66 -8.76 14.54
N GLU A 272 20.49 -9.27 13.31
CA GLU A 272 20.27 -8.45 12.11
C GLU A 272 18.80 -8.06 11.86
N THR A 273 17.84 -8.73 12.53
CA THR A 273 16.41 -8.50 12.32
C THR A 273 15.71 -8.20 13.63
N GLN A 274 15.61 -6.94 14.00
CA GLN A 274 14.86 -6.53 15.19
C GLN A 274 13.44 -6.14 14.83
N SER A 275 12.49 -6.48 15.72
CA SER A 275 11.11 -6.06 15.59
C SER A 275 10.99 -4.53 15.74
N ASN A 276 10.20 -3.95 14.85
CA ASN A 276 9.88 -2.52 14.83
C ASN A 276 8.45 -2.27 15.34
N LEU A 277 8.06 -1.00 15.46
CA LEU A 277 6.72 -0.62 15.89
C LEU A 277 5.62 -1.29 15.06
N VAL A 278 5.81 -1.43 13.74
CA VAL A 278 4.82 -2.01 12.84
C VAL A 278 4.61 -3.50 13.13
N SER A 279 5.69 -4.28 13.28
CA SER A 279 5.60 -5.71 13.58
C SER A 279 4.97 -5.98 14.96
N LEU A 280 5.35 -5.20 15.99
CA LEU A 280 4.75 -5.26 17.32
C LEU A 280 3.26 -4.90 17.28
N THR A 281 2.89 -3.83 16.56
CA THR A 281 1.48 -3.42 16.38
C THR A 281 0.66 -4.49 15.66
N CYS A 282 1.20 -5.14 14.64
CA CYS A 282 0.52 -6.26 13.97
C CYS A 282 0.19 -7.41 14.94
N VAL A 283 1.14 -7.77 15.81
CA VAL A 283 0.92 -8.83 16.82
C VAL A 283 -0.10 -8.38 17.87
N LEU A 284 -0.01 -7.13 18.34
CA LEU A 284 -0.97 -6.55 19.28
C LEU A 284 -2.39 -6.59 18.70
N ILE A 285 -2.58 -6.17 17.45
CA ILE A 285 -3.89 -6.21 16.77
C ILE A 285 -4.37 -7.66 16.58
N ALA A 286 -3.46 -8.62 16.32
CA ALA A 286 -3.82 -10.02 16.24
C ALA A 286 -4.38 -10.54 17.58
N TRP A 287 -3.75 -10.18 18.70
CA TRP A 287 -4.27 -10.48 20.04
C TRP A 287 -5.60 -9.78 20.29
N ALA A 288 -5.76 -8.51 19.91
CA ALA A 288 -7.02 -7.78 20.05
C ALA A 288 -8.21 -8.44 19.35
N ARG A 289 -7.95 -9.18 18.27
CA ARG A 289 -8.96 -9.92 17.50
C ARG A 289 -9.14 -11.37 17.95
N SER A 290 -8.22 -11.89 18.76
CA SER A 290 -8.25 -13.26 19.27
C SER A 290 -9.46 -13.47 20.20
N GLU A 291 -9.96 -14.69 20.24
CA GLU A 291 -10.98 -15.14 21.19
C GLU A 291 -10.38 -15.72 22.49
N ASP A 292 -9.06 -15.65 22.62
CA ASP A 292 -8.33 -16.11 23.78
C ASP A 292 -8.69 -15.24 25.00
N SER A 293 -8.98 -15.87 26.14
CA SER A 293 -9.32 -15.15 27.39
C SER A 293 -8.21 -14.18 27.85
N ASP A 294 -6.97 -14.56 27.58
CA ASP A 294 -5.80 -13.79 27.99
C ASP A 294 -5.36 -12.74 26.95
N ALA A 295 -6.14 -12.62 25.86
CA ALA A 295 -5.81 -11.73 24.75
C ALA A 295 -5.54 -10.26 25.17
N PRO A 296 -6.34 -9.65 26.07
CA PRO A 296 -6.09 -8.28 26.53
C PRO A 296 -4.76 -8.15 27.27
N LEU A 297 -4.42 -9.10 28.15
CA LEU A 297 -3.16 -9.13 28.88
C LEU A 297 -1.95 -9.34 27.96
N LYS A 298 -2.12 -10.16 26.91
CA LYS A 298 -1.10 -10.34 25.87
C LYS A 298 -0.89 -9.07 25.06
N ALA A 299 -1.95 -8.39 24.67
CA ALA A 299 -1.88 -7.10 23.97
C ALA A 299 -1.20 -6.03 24.85
N GLU A 300 -1.54 -5.97 26.15
CA GLU A 300 -0.91 -5.04 27.09
C GLU A 300 0.59 -5.33 27.30
N ARG A 301 0.99 -6.60 27.32
CA ARG A 301 2.40 -6.98 27.37
C ARG A 301 3.19 -6.50 26.14
N ILE A 302 2.62 -6.62 24.93
CA ILE A 302 3.24 -6.06 23.73
C ILE A 302 3.32 -4.54 23.79
N PHE A 303 2.29 -3.89 24.32
CA PHE A 303 2.32 -2.45 24.55
C PHE A 303 3.43 -2.03 25.52
N GLN A 304 3.61 -2.74 26.63
CA GLN A 304 4.71 -2.48 27.55
C GLN A 304 6.08 -2.68 26.87
N GLU A 305 6.21 -3.72 26.05
CA GLU A 305 7.43 -3.95 25.26
C GLU A 305 7.74 -2.79 24.28
N ILE A 306 6.72 -2.18 23.67
CA ILE A 306 6.88 -0.98 22.83
C ILE A 306 7.46 0.17 23.65
N LEU A 307 6.93 0.39 24.87
CA LEU A 307 7.40 1.46 25.77
C LEU A 307 8.82 1.19 26.28
N ASP A 308 9.12 -0.04 26.72
CA ASP A 308 10.42 -0.44 27.25
C ASP A 308 11.55 -0.30 26.22
N ARG A 309 11.21 -0.43 24.93
CA ARG A 309 12.13 -0.19 23.79
C ARG A 309 12.23 1.30 23.41
N GLY A 310 11.57 2.20 24.12
CA GLY A 310 11.58 3.65 23.83
C GLY A 310 10.83 4.04 22.55
N MET A 311 10.02 3.13 21.98
CA MET A 311 9.22 3.42 20.80
C MET A 311 7.99 4.25 21.19
N GLN A 312 7.62 5.23 20.36
CA GLN A 312 6.42 6.03 20.57
C GLN A 312 5.20 5.29 20.01
N PRO A 313 4.21 4.91 20.88
CA PRO A 313 2.99 4.28 20.41
C PRO A 313 2.20 5.20 19.48
N ASP A 314 1.72 4.66 18.39
CA ASP A 314 0.84 5.36 17.46
C ASP A 314 -0.65 5.07 17.74
N ARG A 315 -1.54 5.68 16.96
CA ARG A 315 -2.99 5.47 17.10
C ARG A 315 -3.40 4.00 16.91
N TYR A 316 -2.67 3.23 16.09
CA TYR A 316 -3.02 1.83 15.82
C TYR A 316 -2.75 0.93 17.03
N VAL A 317 -1.72 1.25 17.81
CA VAL A 317 -1.44 0.59 19.08
C VAL A 317 -2.58 0.81 20.07
N PHE A 318 -3.03 2.06 20.24
CA PHE A 318 -4.14 2.37 21.15
C PHE A 318 -5.47 1.80 20.65
N ALA A 319 -5.76 1.86 19.34
CA ALA A 319 -6.94 1.23 18.76
C ALA A 319 -6.98 -0.28 19.01
N GLY A 320 -5.83 -0.94 18.91
CA GLY A 320 -5.67 -2.35 19.26
C GLY A 320 -5.97 -2.64 20.73
N LEU A 321 -5.41 -1.84 21.67
CA LEU A 321 -5.65 -1.98 23.11
C LEU A 321 -7.12 -1.74 23.46
N ILE A 322 -7.73 -0.68 22.94
CA ILE A 322 -9.17 -0.39 23.12
C ILE A 322 -10.02 -1.57 22.64
N THR A 323 -9.66 -2.15 21.49
CA THR A 323 -10.38 -3.31 20.93
C THR A 323 -10.20 -4.55 21.81
N ALA A 324 -8.98 -4.82 22.28
CA ALA A 324 -8.66 -5.97 23.11
C ALA A 324 -9.43 -5.92 24.44
N TRP A 325 -9.33 -4.80 25.17
CA TRP A 325 -10.01 -4.60 26.45
C TRP A 325 -11.53 -4.46 26.27
N GLY A 326 -12.00 -3.82 25.20
CA GLY A 326 -13.43 -3.71 24.87
C GLY A 326 -14.12 -5.06 24.59
N ARG A 327 -13.36 -6.11 24.27
CA ARG A 327 -13.85 -7.49 24.12
C ARG A 327 -13.68 -8.33 25.39
N SER A 328 -12.89 -7.86 26.34
CA SER A 328 -12.60 -8.54 27.61
C SER A 328 -13.84 -8.69 28.49
N ASN A 329 -13.83 -9.77 29.28
CA ASN A 329 -14.83 -10.00 30.32
C ASN A 329 -14.41 -9.44 31.70
N SER A 330 -13.25 -8.75 31.79
CA SER A 330 -12.75 -8.19 33.04
C SER A 330 -13.63 -7.05 33.52
N GLU A 331 -13.79 -6.91 34.85
CA GLU A 331 -14.50 -5.79 35.49
C GLU A 331 -13.82 -4.45 35.19
N ASP A 332 -12.49 -4.43 35.08
CA ASP A 332 -11.69 -3.24 34.81
C ASP A 332 -11.64 -2.87 33.32
N SER A 333 -12.30 -3.65 32.45
CA SER A 333 -12.18 -3.48 31.00
C SER A 333 -12.51 -2.06 30.54
N MET A 334 -13.56 -1.43 31.07
CA MET A 334 -13.95 -0.08 30.67
C MET A 334 -13.03 1.01 31.23
N LEU A 335 -12.46 0.82 32.42
CA LEU A 335 -11.45 1.73 32.97
C LEU A 335 -10.21 1.76 32.07
N LYS A 336 -9.76 0.59 31.61
CA LYS A 336 -8.65 0.46 30.67
C LYS A 336 -8.97 1.08 29.30
N VAL A 337 -10.17 0.83 28.76
CA VAL A 337 -10.62 1.41 27.48
C VAL A 337 -10.62 2.93 27.53
N GLU A 338 -11.18 3.53 28.60
CA GLU A 338 -11.20 5.00 28.75
C GLU A 338 -9.79 5.56 28.96
N ASP A 339 -8.93 4.92 29.76
CA ASP A 339 -7.53 5.35 29.94
C ASP A 339 -6.79 5.39 28.61
N TYR A 340 -6.83 4.30 27.82
CA TYR A 340 -6.17 4.26 26.52
C TYR A 340 -6.78 5.26 25.51
N PHE A 341 -8.08 5.49 25.57
CA PHE A 341 -8.72 6.48 24.72
C PHE A 341 -8.31 7.92 25.10
N GLN A 342 -8.18 8.23 26.38
CA GLN A 342 -7.67 9.55 26.84
C GLN A 342 -6.20 9.74 26.44
N ARG A 343 -5.37 8.70 26.58
CA ARG A 343 -3.97 8.75 26.12
C ARG A 343 -3.89 9.00 24.61
N LEU A 344 -4.76 8.36 23.82
CA LEU A 344 -4.86 8.59 22.37
C LEU A 344 -5.25 10.03 22.05
N LYS A 345 -6.21 10.63 22.78
CA LYS A 345 -6.61 12.04 22.59
C LYS A 345 -5.47 13.02 22.89
N ASN A 346 -4.56 12.65 23.78
CA ASN A 346 -3.43 13.48 24.21
C ASN A 346 -2.17 13.28 23.35
N LEU A 347 -2.21 12.48 22.28
CA LEU A 347 -1.09 12.33 21.36
C LEU A 347 -0.89 13.60 20.53
N GLU A 348 0.31 14.19 20.58
CA GLU A 348 0.64 15.45 19.88
C GLU A 348 0.50 15.35 18.36
N ASN A 349 0.77 14.17 17.77
CA ASN A 349 0.84 13.98 16.30
C ASN A 349 -0.32 13.14 15.72
N SER A 350 -1.35 12.84 16.49
CA SER A 350 -2.44 11.97 16.02
C SER A 350 -3.72 12.21 16.80
N THR A 351 -4.76 12.65 16.09
CA THR A 351 -6.12 12.77 16.63
C THR A 351 -6.88 11.45 16.42
N PRO A 352 -7.75 11.06 17.37
CA PRO A 352 -8.66 9.93 17.18
C PRO A 352 -9.54 10.15 15.95
N THR A 353 -9.82 9.09 15.21
CA THR A 353 -10.73 9.12 14.06
C THR A 353 -12.04 8.41 14.40
N VAL A 354 -12.97 8.37 13.44
CA VAL A 354 -14.24 7.64 13.57
C VAL A 354 -14.03 6.17 13.97
N VAL A 355 -12.89 5.59 13.65
CA VAL A 355 -12.59 4.17 13.95
C VAL A 355 -12.42 3.96 15.45
N GLU A 356 -11.62 4.78 16.10
CA GLU A 356 -11.32 4.65 17.53
C GLU A 356 -12.55 5.03 18.38
N TYR A 357 -13.27 6.09 18.04
CA TYR A 357 -14.56 6.42 18.67
C TYR A 357 -15.55 5.26 18.57
N THR A 358 -15.68 4.67 17.38
CA THR A 358 -16.57 3.52 17.18
C THR A 358 -16.15 2.31 18.00
N ALA A 359 -14.83 2.06 18.14
CA ALA A 359 -14.30 0.96 18.95
C ALA A 359 -14.63 1.15 20.45
N VAL A 360 -14.52 2.38 20.97
CA VAL A 360 -14.91 2.68 22.38
C VAL A 360 -16.41 2.51 22.59
N ILE A 361 -17.24 3.01 21.68
CA ILE A 361 -18.69 2.83 21.75
C ILE A 361 -19.08 1.34 21.66
N GLN A 362 -18.41 0.57 20.80
CA GLN A 362 -18.62 -0.88 20.73
C GLN A 362 -18.18 -1.61 22.02
N ALA A 363 -17.11 -1.14 22.69
CA ALA A 363 -16.70 -1.65 23.98
C ALA A 363 -17.81 -1.45 25.03
N TYR A 364 -18.47 -0.29 25.06
CA TYR A 364 -19.63 -0.06 25.91
C TYR A 364 -20.78 -1.02 25.60
N ALA A 365 -21.07 -1.30 24.33
CA ALA A 365 -22.09 -2.25 23.96
C ALA A 365 -21.81 -3.67 24.49
N ASN A 366 -20.56 -4.09 24.41
CA ASN A 366 -20.12 -5.39 24.94
C ASN A 366 -20.17 -5.41 26.49
N TYR A 367 -19.78 -4.32 27.13
CA TYR A 367 -19.78 -4.19 28.59
C TYR A 367 -21.20 -4.22 29.17
N VAL A 368 -22.14 -3.46 28.59
CA VAL A 368 -23.54 -3.43 29.02
C VAL A 368 -24.20 -4.80 28.90
N SER A 369 -23.90 -5.57 27.88
CA SER A 369 -24.46 -6.93 27.70
C SER A 369 -24.11 -7.87 28.84
N ARG A 370 -23.05 -7.58 29.60
CA ARG A 370 -22.51 -8.38 30.73
C ARG A 370 -22.83 -7.76 32.09
N ASN A 371 -22.82 -6.42 32.18
CA ASN A 371 -22.97 -5.64 33.43
C ASN A 371 -24.25 -4.78 33.37
N ILE A 372 -25.39 -5.40 33.67
CA ILE A 372 -26.72 -4.76 33.52
C ILE A 372 -26.86 -3.54 34.46
N ASP A 373 -26.25 -3.53 35.64
CA ASP A 373 -26.37 -2.47 36.62
C ASP A 373 -25.71 -1.15 36.19
N LYS A 374 -24.66 -1.21 35.36
CA LYS A 374 -23.98 -0.03 34.80
C LYS A 374 -24.53 0.42 33.42
N SER A 375 -25.71 -0.07 33.06
CA SER A 375 -26.31 0.17 31.74
C SER A 375 -26.56 1.65 31.45
N ARG A 376 -27.06 2.39 32.46
CA ARG A 376 -27.42 3.81 32.29
C ARG A 376 -26.20 4.69 32.01
N GLU A 377 -25.16 4.52 32.81
CA GLU A 377 -23.90 5.27 32.66
C GLU A 377 -23.24 4.97 31.29
N SER A 378 -23.19 3.70 30.90
CA SER A 378 -22.61 3.26 29.62
C SER A 378 -23.36 3.80 28.41
N VAL A 379 -24.71 3.83 28.46
CA VAL A 379 -25.53 4.42 27.37
C VAL A 379 -25.30 5.94 27.30
N GLN A 380 -25.30 6.64 28.43
CA GLN A 380 -25.03 8.08 28.49
C GLN A 380 -23.66 8.41 27.89
N ARG A 381 -22.63 7.61 28.24
CA ARG A 381 -21.29 7.82 27.72
C ARG A 381 -21.20 7.55 26.20
N ALA A 382 -21.84 6.49 25.70
CA ALA A 382 -21.90 6.21 24.26
C ALA A 382 -22.62 7.32 23.47
N GLU A 383 -23.72 7.87 24.03
CA GLU A 383 -24.43 9.00 23.42
C GLU A 383 -23.60 10.29 23.48
N ALA A 384 -22.86 10.52 24.57
CA ALA A 384 -21.95 11.67 24.70
C ALA A 384 -20.83 11.63 23.66
N LEU A 385 -20.21 10.44 23.44
CA LEU A 385 -19.21 10.26 22.41
C LEU A 385 -19.78 10.51 20.99
N LEU A 386 -21.00 10.05 20.71
CA LEU A 386 -21.68 10.33 19.44
C LEU A 386 -21.91 11.84 19.28
N THR A 387 -22.32 12.54 20.32
CA THR A 387 -22.54 13.99 20.29
C THR A 387 -21.22 14.74 20.08
N GLU A 388 -20.13 14.33 20.77
CA GLU A 388 -18.79 14.88 20.58
C GLU A 388 -18.33 14.77 19.11
N MET A 389 -18.61 13.62 18.46
CA MET A 389 -18.31 13.43 17.04
C MET A 389 -19.14 14.34 16.12
N LEU A 390 -20.42 14.55 16.46
CA LEU A 390 -21.34 15.39 15.68
C LEU A 390 -21.00 16.88 15.80
N ASP A 391 -20.57 17.31 16.97
CA ASP A 391 -20.22 18.70 17.27
C ASP A 391 -18.83 19.08 16.74
N SER A 392 -18.03 18.09 16.30
CA SER A 392 -16.71 18.32 15.73
C SER A 392 -16.78 18.91 14.33
N GLU A 393 -15.98 19.95 14.07
CA GLU A 393 -15.79 20.53 12.73
C GLU A 393 -14.96 19.61 11.81
N ASP A 394 -14.24 18.62 12.37
CA ASP A 394 -13.43 17.69 11.60
C ASP A 394 -14.31 16.71 10.82
N THR A 395 -14.24 16.81 9.50
CA THR A 395 -14.97 15.92 8.58
C THR A 395 -14.57 14.45 8.69
N GLN A 396 -13.36 14.15 9.20
CA GLN A 396 -12.88 12.79 9.43
C GLN A 396 -13.51 12.13 10.68
N LEU A 397 -14.12 12.93 11.57
CA LEU A 397 -14.81 12.44 12.76
C LEU A 397 -16.30 12.19 12.53
N ARG A 398 -16.84 12.46 11.34
CA ARG A 398 -18.28 12.26 11.06
C ARG A 398 -18.69 10.82 11.30
N PRO A 399 -19.73 10.59 12.15
CA PRO A 399 -20.23 9.25 12.42
C PRO A 399 -20.67 8.53 11.14
N ASN A 400 -20.32 7.25 11.05
CA ASN A 400 -20.75 6.39 9.96
C ASN A 400 -21.80 5.35 10.44
N ILE A 401 -22.30 4.52 9.53
CA ILE A 401 -23.27 3.46 9.83
C ILE A 401 -22.84 2.59 11.01
N LEU A 402 -21.55 2.27 11.10
CA LEU A 402 -21.00 1.41 12.17
C LEU A 402 -21.05 2.12 13.52
N THR A 403 -20.80 3.42 13.57
CA THR A 403 -20.88 4.24 14.78
C THR A 403 -22.30 4.27 15.32
N TYR A 404 -23.28 4.61 14.45
CA TYR A 404 -24.68 4.60 14.82
C TYR A 404 -25.16 3.22 15.27
N ALA A 405 -24.74 2.15 14.57
CA ALA A 405 -25.02 0.78 14.94
C ALA A 405 -24.47 0.42 16.32
N ALA A 406 -23.27 0.89 16.66
CA ALA A 406 -22.63 0.62 17.96
C ALA A 406 -23.43 1.31 19.10
N VAL A 407 -23.84 2.57 18.93
CA VAL A 407 -24.69 3.27 19.91
C VAL A 407 -26.04 2.57 20.09
N LEU A 408 -26.71 2.21 18.99
CA LEU A 408 -27.97 1.48 19.05
C LEU A 408 -27.84 0.11 19.70
N LYS A 409 -26.72 -0.60 19.48
CA LYS A 409 -26.43 -1.88 20.18
C LYS A 409 -26.25 -1.65 21.67
N THR A 410 -25.58 -0.55 22.10
CA THR A 410 -25.43 -0.21 23.51
C THR A 410 -26.79 0.02 24.15
N ILE A 411 -27.67 0.80 23.50
CA ILE A 411 -29.04 1.05 23.98
C ILE A 411 -29.86 -0.26 24.01
N ALA A 412 -29.77 -1.08 22.98
CA ALA A 412 -30.49 -2.35 22.90
C ALA A 412 -30.06 -3.37 23.96
N ALA A 413 -28.77 -3.39 24.31
CA ALA A 413 -28.23 -4.22 25.37
C ALA A 413 -28.70 -3.77 26.77
N ALA A 414 -29.00 -2.49 26.94
CA ALA A 414 -29.39 -1.86 28.20
C ALA A 414 -30.88 -2.11 28.55
N ARG A 415 -31.24 -3.37 28.82
CA ARG A 415 -32.66 -3.83 28.99
C ARG A 415 -33.40 -3.17 30.14
N ARG A 416 -32.69 -2.71 31.20
CA ARG A 416 -33.30 -2.09 32.40
C ARG A 416 -33.55 -0.58 32.26
N ILE A 417 -33.22 0.05 31.15
CA ILE A 417 -33.46 1.48 30.93
C ILE A 417 -34.88 1.66 30.37
N PRO A 418 -35.77 2.38 31.08
CA PRO A 418 -37.18 2.49 30.68
C PRO A 418 -37.39 3.30 29.40
N ASP A 419 -36.53 4.32 29.15
CA ASP A 419 -36.60 5.26 28.02
C ASP A 419 -35.79 4.81 26.79
N ARG A 420 -35.33 3.55 26.77
CA ARG A 420 -34.45 3.01 25.68
C ARG A 420 -35.05 3.16 24.28
N GLY A 421 -36.38 3.04 24.15
CA GLY A 421 -37.07 3.20 22.86
C GLY A 421 -36.98 4.62 22.33
N GLU A 422 -37.20 5.62 23.19
CA GLU A 422 -37.11 7.04 22.81
C GLU A 422 -35.65 7.43 22.49
N ARG A 423 -34.68 6.92 23.25
CA ARG A 423 -33.26 7.13 22.96
C ARG A 423 -32.87 6.55 21.60
N ALA A 424 -33.30 5.31 21.29
CA ALA A 424 -33.03 4.68 20.01
C ALA A 424 -33.66 5.44 18.84
N LYS A 425 -34.89 5.95 18.99
CA LYS A 425 -35.54 6.82 18.01
C LYS A 425 -34.80 8.17 17.82
N SER A 426 -34.26 8.73 18.90
CA SER A 426 -33.47 9.97 18.85
C SER A 426 -32.19 9.77 18.03
N VAL A 427 -31.46 8.65 18.27
CA VAL A 427 -30.27 8.29 17.52
C VAL A 427 -30.61 8.05 16.04
N LEU A 428 -31.75 7.38 15.72
CA LEU A 428 -32.19 7.19 14.35
C LEU A 428 -32.50 8.53 13.64
N ARG A 429 -33.13 9.48 14.33
CA ARG A 429 -33.38 10.83 13.79
C ARG A 429 -32.07 11.58 13.47
N LYS A 430 -31.06 11.49 14.36
CA LYS A 430 -29.71 12.04 14.11
C LYS A 430 -29.07 11.40 12.88
N MET A 431 -29.15 10.07 12.74
CA MET A 431 -28.63 9.35 11.57
C MET A 431 -29.28 9.80 10.26
N LEU A 432 -30.61 10.02 10.27
CA LEU A 432 -31.33 10.51 9.11
C LEU A 432 -30.99 11.97 8.78
N SER A 433 -30.81 12.83 9.80
CA SER A 433 -30.40 14.25 9.59
C SER A 433 -29.02 14.34 8.96
N ASP A 434 -28.12 13.41 9.27
CA ASP A 434 -26.77 13.34 8.70
C ASP A 434 -26.72 12.67 7.31
N LYS A 435 -27.89 12.32 6.74
CA LYS A 435 -28.04 11.65 5.44
C LYS A 435 -27.26 10.33 5.34
N VAL A 436 -27.11 9.62 6.46
CA VAL A 436 -26.48 8.29 6.49
C VAL A 436 -27.55 7.27 6.15
N ASP A 437 -27.24 6.35 5.23
CA ASP A 437 -28.14 5.25 4.85
C ASP A 437 -28.57 4.42 6.05
N VAL A 438 -29.86 4.06 6.12
CA VAL A 438 -30.43 3.25 7.19
C VAL A 438 -30.68 1.83 6.68
N PRO A 439 -29.75 0.90 6.88
CA PRO A 439 -29.93 -0.48 6.48
C PRO A 439 -31.02 -1.17 7.34
N PRO A 440 -31.68 -2.24 6.84
CA PRO A 440 -32.76 -2.95 7.57
C PRO A 440 -32.37 -3.43 8.96
N TYR A 441 -31.09 -3.81 9.19
CA TYR A 441 -30.65 -4.27 10.51
C TYR A 441 -30.66 -3.15 11.56
N ILE A 442 -30.46 -1.88 11.17
CA ILE A 442 -30.58 -0.70 12.06
C ILE A 442 -32.03 -0.54 12.51
N THR A 443 -32.99 -0.60 11.58
CA THR A 443 -34.42 -0.56 11.90
C THR A 443 -34.80 -1.70 12.86
N ASN A 444 -34.26 -2.89 12.65
CA ASN A 444 -34.48 -4.03 13.56
C ASN A 444 -33.91 -3.79 14.98
N LEU A 445 -32.74 -3.11 15.09
CA LEU A 445 -32.18 -2.71 16.40
C LEU A 445 -33.10 -1.73 17.13
N VAL A 446 -33.61 -0.71 16.42
CA VAL A 446 -34.55 0.27 16.99
C VAL A 446 -35.85 -0.43 17.44
N ASN A 447 -36.39 -1.34 16.63
CA ASN A 447 -37.61 -2.10 16.98
C ASN A 447 -37.39 -2.98 18.23
N ARG A 448 -36.21 -3.57 18.40
CA ARG A 448 -35.83 -4.30 19.63
C ARG A 448 -35.81 -3.42 20.86
N CYS A 449 -35.44 -2.14 20.71
CA CYS A 449 -35.48 -1.17 21.80
C CYS A 449 -36.91 -0.77 22.17
N ASN A 450 -37.87 -0.81 21.23
CA ASN A 450 -39.28 -0.49 21.45
C ASN A 450 -40.11 -1.67 22.01
N SER A 451 -39.66 -2.92 21.76
CA SER A 451 -40.35 -4.08 22.34
C SER A 451 -40.20 -4.07 23.87
N ARG A 452 -41.33 -4.03 24.58
CA ARG A 452 -41.35 -4.23 26.04
C ARG A 452 -40.73 -5.62 26.29
N SER A 453 -39.69 -5.68 27.12
CA SER A 453 -39.25 -6.97 27.68
C SER A 453 -40.45 -7.56 28.44
N PRO A 454 -40.83 -8.83 28.27
CA PRO A 454 -41.67 -9.47 29.23
C PRO A 454 -40.96 -9.37 30.59
N VAL A 455 -41.67 -8.91 31.60
CA VAL A 455 -41.31 -8.81 33.03
C VAL A 455 -40.89 -10.18 33.56
#